data_a7d32cc4fc5f84dd42f42eda83980d3c
#
_entry.id   a7d32cc4fc5f84dd42f42eda83980d3c
#
_cell.length_a   1.000
_cell.length_b   1.000
_cell.length_c   1.000
_cell.angle_alpha   90.00
_cell.angle_beta   90.00
_cell.angle_gamma   90.00
#
_symmetry.space_group_name_H-M   'P 1'
#
loop_
_entity.id
_entity.type
_entity.pdbx_description
1 polymer ?
#
loop_
_entity_poly.entity_id
_entity_poly.type
_entity_poly.pdbx_seq_one_letter_code
_entity_poly.pdbx_strand_id
1 'polypeptide(L)'
;MPLSCLRLRLAAPLLLLSLSTGVLAQPAVDAKARDAALVNRVTWGATPAELARLREMGADRYLRAQLQPPARDALPAEVQQRIDALSISRVSDEAARAAQLDMREKAEKLPPDQKLKGMREARQFSLRRAAEVGDRALWRAVYSPNQLRDQMTWFWMNHFNVDQGKGDAGIFLSQYEDRAIRPHALGKFRDLLSATMRAPAMLIYLDNTRNAAGRINENYARELMELHTLGVGGGYTQADVQELARILTGMGIGQTAEPPKVRREWRDKVVQEGLFLFNPARHDFGDKKFLGHRIAGSGIQEADEAAALLSRSPATARHLSGKLAVYFTGDAPPASLVDKMSQTFLATDGDIAATLKTLFDSPEFAASLRKGVFKDPVHYVYSSLRLAYDGMPPIVNPRPGAAMLKQLGQPLNQRLTPDGYPMNQSDWAGSGQMSARFEVASVIAGAPQRFYKEDGDGGPVELPPLPDLLKANEGNGLYADLSPATRAAVAQAKSPRSANTYLLASPEFMRR
;
A
#
# COMPACT_ATOMS: atom_id res chain seq x y z
N MET A 1 -89.80 38.01 27.67
CA MET A 1 -88.79 39.08 27.86
C MET A 1 -87.41 38.46 27.77
N PRO A 2 -86.61 38.69 26.71
CA PRO A 2 -85.33 38.16 26.60
C PRO A 2 -84.25 39.18 26.94
N LEU A 3 -83.24 38.76 27.71
CA LEU A 3 -82.06 39.53 28.03
C LEU A 3 -80.97 39.24 26.96
N SER A 4 -80.53 40.29 26.33
CA SER A 4 -79.42 40.29 25.36
C SER A 4 -78.04 40.18 26.06
N CYS A 5 -77.26 39.23 25.77
CA CYS A 5 -75.85 39.11 26.15
C CYS A 5 -74.93 39.67 25.08
N LEU A 6 -74.25 40.72 25.40
CA LEU A 6 -73.20 41.37 24.64
C LEU A 6 -71.90 40.54 24.68
N ARG A 7 -71.44 40.05 23.53
CA ARG A 7 -70.13 39.36 23.44
C ARG A 7 -69.04 40.34 23.05
N LEU A 8 -68.15 40.59 24.00
CA LEU A 8 -66.91 41.33 23.79
C LEU A 8 -65.88 40.43 23.07
N ARG A 9 -65.48 40.81 21.87
CA ARG A 9 -64.36 40.12 21.18
C ARG A 9 -63.05 40.82 21.56
N LEU A 10 -62.20 40.12 22.33
CA LEU A 10 -60.82 40.47 22.54
C LEU A 10 -59.99 39.92 21.36
N ALA A 11 -59.41 40.81 20.57
CA ALA A 11 -58.40 40.50 19.57
C ALA A 11 -57.03 40.48 20.24
N ALA A 12 -56.39 39.29 20.33
CA ALA A 12 -55.02 39.15 20.73
C ALA A 12 -54.10 39.25 19.49
N PRO A 13 -53.04 40.05 19.51
CA PRO A 13 -52.09 40.06 18.41
C PRO A 13 -51.17 38.81 18.51
N LEU A 14 -51.19 37.96 17.48
CA LEU A 14 -50.21 36.92 17.30
C LEU A 14 -48.84 37.55 16.96
N LEU A 15 -47.92 37.54 17.91
CA LEU A 15 -46.48 37.80 17.65
C LEU A 15 -45.89 36.57 16.97
N LEU A 16 -45.68 36.63 15.66
CA LEU A 16 -44.87 35.69 14.93
C LEU A 16 -43.39 35.93 15.29
N LEU A 17 -42.85 35.14 16.24
CA LEU A 17 -41.41 35.00 16.42
C LEU A 17 -40.86 34.18 15.22
N SER A 18 -40.28 34.87 14.25
CA SER A 18 -39.42 34.26 13.24
C SER A 18 -38.13 33.78 13.91
N LEU A 19 -38.09 32.50 14.27
CA LEU A 19 -36.85 31.80 14.57
C LEU A 19 -36.02 31.72 13.28
N SER A 20 -35.18 32.73 13.05
CA SER A 20 -34.09 32.61 12.10
C SER A 20 -33.11 31.58 12.67
N THR A 21 -33.21 30.34 12.21
CA THR A 21 -32.12 29.35 12.37
C THR A 21 -30.91 29.88 11.64
N GLY A 22 -30.08 30.60 12.37
CA GLY A 22 -28.74 30.94 11.91
C GLY A 22 -28.00 29.64 11.68
N VAL A 23 -27.93 29.20 10.43
CA VAL A 23 -26.94 28.23 9.99
C VAL A 23 -25.60 28.89 10.30
N LEU A 24 -25.00 28.50 11.43
CA LEU A 24 -23.63 28.89 11.72
C LEU A 24 -22.79 28.37 10.54
N ALA A 25 -22.46 29.29 9.63
CA ALA A 25 -21.53 29.01 8.55
C ALA A 25 -20.23 28.49 9.21
N GLN A 26 -19.94 27.21 9.01
CA GLN A 26 -18.64 26.65 9.42
C GLN A 26 -17.58 27.55 8.80
N PRO A 27 -16.52 27.95 9.57
CA PRO A 27 -15.47 28.79 9.03
C PRO A 27 -14.92 28.09 7.77
N ALA A 28 -14.87 28.85 6.67
CA ALA A 28 -14.30 28.40 5.44
C ALA A 28 -12.86 27.99 5.75
N VAL A 29 -12.53 26.71 5.57
CA VAL A 29 -11.15 26.22 5.69
C VAL A 29 -10.33 27.03 4.71
N ASP A 30 -9.22 27.63 5.18
CA ASP A 30 -8.28 28.33 4.32
C ASP A 30 -7.94 27.44 3.11
N ALA A 31 -8.02 27.99 1.91
CA ALA A 31 -7.75 27.26 0.67
C ALA A 31 -6.39 26.58 0.70
N LYS A 32 -5.38 27.20 1.31
CA LYS A 32 -4.03 26.62 1.49
C LYS A 32 -4.03 25.41 2.43
N ALA A 33 -4.79 25.45 3.51
CA ALA A 33 -4.90 24.30 4.42
C ALA A 33 -5.63 23.13 3.74
N ARG A 34 -6.65 23.40 2.92
CA ARG A 34 -7.35 22.40 2.11
C ARG A 34 -6.41 21.76 1.08
N ASP A 35 -5.61 22.55 0.37
CA ASP A 35 -4.62 22.07 -0.58
C ASP A 35 -3.59 21.15 0.12
N ALA A 36 -3.09 21.58 1.28
CA ALA A 36 -2.15 20.80 2.07
C ALA A 36 -2.76 19.46 2.55
N ALA A 37 -4.01 19.47 3.02
CA ALA A 37 -4.74 18.28 3.43
C ALA A 37 -4.97 17.33 2.25
N LEU A 38 -5.32 17.84 1.07
CA LEU A 38 -5.49 17.03 -0.14
C LEU A 38 -4.17 16.36 -0.53
N VAL A 39 -3.07 17.13 -0.64
CA VAL A 39 -1.76 16.59 -0.99
C VAL A 39 -1.31 15.56 0.06
N ASN A 40 -1.44 15.84 1.34
CA ASN A 40 -1.12 14.87 2.41
C ASN A 40 -1.89 13.55 2.27
N ARG A 41 -3.14 13.59 1.78
CA ARG A 41 -3.98 12.41 1.67
C ARG A 41 -3.66 11.56 0.45
N VAL A 42 -3.38 12.19 -0.70
CA VAL A 42 -3.18 11.47 -1.98
C VAL A 42 -1.71 11.23 -2.32
N THR A 43 -0.78 11.72 -1.47
CA THR A 43 0.66 11.49 -1.57
C THR A 43 1.22 10.91 -0.27
N TRP A 44 2.48 10.53 -0.26
CA TRP A 44 3.16 10.14 0.97
C TRP A 44 3.39 11.30 1.97
N GLY A 45 3.00 12.51 1.62
CA GLY A 45 3.10 13.68 2.49
C GLY A 45 3.27 14.96 1.67
N ALA A 46 2.61 16.03 2.11
CA ALA A 46 2.74 17.33 1.49
C ALA A 46 4.14 17.91 1.71
N THR A 47 4.69 18.48 0.64
CA THR A 47 5.93 19.27 0.66
C THR A 47 5.69 20.59 -0.02
N PRO A 48 6.53 21.63 0.22
CA PRO A 48 6.46 22.89 -0.50
C PRO A 48 6.45 22.72 -2.02
N ALA A 49 7.29 21.84 -2.55
CA ALA A 49 7.38 21.57 -3.99
C ALA A 49 6.08 20.95 -4.55
N GLU A 50 5.51 19.96 -3.83
CA GLU A 50 4.28 19.29 -4.28
C GLU A 50 3.06 20.23 -4.18
N LEU A 51 3.01 21.11 -3.17
CA LEU A 51 1.97 22.13 -3.05
C LEU A 51 2.06 23.17 -4.18
N ALA A 52 3.27 23.58 -4.55
CA ALA A 52 3.47 24.46 -5.70
C ALA A 52 2.94 23.81 -6.98
N ARG A 53 3.24 22.53 -7.19
CA ARG A 53 2.75 21.74 -8.33
C ARG A 53 1.21 21.67 -8.36
N LEU A 54 0.58 21.38 -7.21
CA LEU A 54 -0.89 21.36 -7.11
C LEU A 54 -1.49 22.72 -7.49
N ARG A 55 -0.92 23.83 -6.97
CA ARG A 55 -1.43 25.19 -7.23
C ARG A 55 -1.27 25.59 -8.70
N GLU A 56 -0.16 25.23 -9.32
CA GLU A 56 0.07 25.47 -10.75
C GLU A 56 -0.93 24.70 -11.62
N MET A 57 -1.20 23.45 -11.28
CA MET A 57 -2.10 22.60 -12.06
C MET A 57 -3.58 22.84 -11.77
N GLY A 58 -3.91 23.24 -10.55
CA GLY A 58 -5.26 23.17 -9.97
C GLY A 58 -5.62 21.75 -9.51
N ALA A 59 -6.43 21.65 -8.44
CA ALA A 59 -6.71 20.39 -7.74
C ALA A 59 -7.27 19.28 -8.66
N ASP A 60 -8.18 19.61 -9.56
CA ASP A 60 -8.79 18.61 -10.46
C ASP A 60 -7.81 18.03 -11.47
N ARG A 61 -6.94 18.85 -12.04
CA ARG A 61 -5.91 18.37 -12.98
C ARG A 61 -4.86 17.56 -12.24
N TYR A 62 -4.49 18.03 -11.04
CA TYR A 62 -3.55 17.33 -10.17
C TYR A 62 -4.05 15.92 -9.82
N LEU A 63 -5.29 15.78 -9.35
CA LEU A 63 -5.90 14.47 -9.04
C LEU A 63 -5.98 13.56 -10.26
N ARG A 64 -6.37 14.10 -11.43
CA ARG A 64 -6.38 13.31 -12.68
C ARG A 64 -4.99 12.80 -13.04
N ALA A 65 -3.96 13.62 -12.89
CA ALA A 65 -2.58 13.21 -13.16
C ALA A 65 -2.10 12.13 -12.18
N GLN A 66 -2.52 12.18 -10.91
CA GLN A 66 -2.21 11.16 -9.93
C GLN A 66 -2.97 9.83 -10.18
N LEU A 67 -4.22 9.89 -10.64
CA LEU A 67 -5.03 8.71 -10.98
C LEU A 67 -4.60 8.03 -12.29
N GLN A 68 -4.00 8.78 -13.22
CA GLN A 68 -3.55 8.31 -14.52
C GLN A 68 -2.06 8.65 -14.75
N PRO A 69 -1.17 8.11 -13.91
CA PRO A 69 0.25 8.38 -14.04
C PRO A 69 0.84 7.75 -15.30
N PRO A 70 1.90 8.33 -15.88
CA PRO A 70 2.61 7.70 -16.98
C PRO A 70 3.22 6.37 -16.55
N ALA A 71 3.41 5.45 -17.50
CA ALA A 71 3.95 4.11 -17.22
C ALA A 71 5.33 4.17 -16.53
N ARG A 72 6.19 5.10 -16.96
CA ARG A 72 7.51 5.32 -16.35
C ARG A 72 7.49 6.51 -15.40
N ASP A 73 8.22 6.39 -14.28
CA ASP A 73 8.46 7.50 -13.38
C ASP A 73 9.50 8.46 -13.95
N ALA A 74 9.28 9.76 -13.79
CA ALA A 74 10.28 10.77 -14.00
C ALA A 74 11.04 11.03 -12.68
N LEU A 75 11.81 10.05 -12.23
CA LEU A 75 12.65 10.20 -11.05
C LEU A 75 13.86 11.11 -11.35
N PRO A 76 14.41 11.82 -10.35
CA PRO A 76 15.71 12.47 -10.49
C PRO A 76 16.76 11.48 -10.99
N ALA A 77 17.65 11.94 -11.91
CA ALA A 77 18.62 11.04 -12.56
C ALA A 77 19.50 10.28 -11.56
N GLU A 78 19.95 10.94 -10.49
CA GLU A 78 20.75 10.31 -9.45
C GLU A 78 19.97 9.22 -8.68
N VAL A 79 18.69 9.43 -8.42
CA VAL A 79 17.82 8.43 -7.77
C VAL A 79 17.64 7.23 -8.69
N GLN A 80 17.40 7.48 -9.98
CA GLN A 80 17.26 6.41 -10.97
C GLN A 80 18.56 5.59 -11.06
N GLN A 81 19.72 6.25 -11.11
CA GLN A 81 21.03 5.58 -11.12
C GLN A 81 21.24 4.69 -9.91
N ARG A 82 20.81 5.13 -8.70
CA ARG A 82 20.89 4.31 -7.48
C ARG A 82 19.98 3.09 -7.55
N ILE A 83 18.76 3.25 -8.04
CA ILE A 83 17.83 2.14 -8.27
C ILE A 83 18.41 1.15 -9.29
N ASP A 84 18.98 1.65 -10.39
CA ASP A 84 19.60 0.82 -11.42
C ASP A 84 20.86 0.09 -10.93
N ALA A 85 21.53 0.63 -9.89
CA ALA A 85 22.68 0.01 -9.26
C ALA A 85 22.33 -1.16 -8.32
N LEU A 86 21.09 -1.29 -7.87
CA LEU A 86 20.65 -2.38 -7.01
C LEU A 86 20.80 -3.74 -7.69
N SER A 87 21.11 -4.79 -6.92
CA SER A 87 21.23 -6.15 -7.46
C SER A 87 19.92 -6.64 -8.08
N ILE A 88 18.77 -6.22 -7.51
CA ILE A 88 17.42 -6.53 -8.03
C ILE A 88 17.14 -5.90 -9.40
N SER A 89 17.84 -4.84 -9.78
CA SER A 89 17.72 -4.20 -11.10
C SER A 89 18.67 -4.80 -12.14
N ARG A 90 19.82 -5.36 -11.70
CA ARG A 90 20.87 -5.88 -12.57
C ARG A 90 20.81 -7.37 -12.80
N VAL A 91 20.32 -8.13 -11.83
CA VAL A 91 20.27 -9.60 -11.84
C VAL A 91 18.83 -10.04 -11.86
N SER A 92 18.42 -10.77 -12.88
CA SER A 92 17.05 -11.29 -12.98
C SER A 92 16.73 -12.25 -11.82
N ASP A 93 15.45 -12.45 -11.55
CA ASP A 93 15.03 -13.38 -10.49
C ASP A 93 15.37 -14.83 -10.83
N GLU A 94 15.42 -15.19 -12.13
CA GLU A 94 15.85 -16.49 -12.62
C GLU A 94 17.33 -16.74 -12.28
N ALA A 95 18.20 -15.76 -12.59
CA ALA A 95 19.62 -15.85 -12.29
C ALA A 95 19.87 -15.83 -10.77
N ALA A 96 19.14 -15.02 -10.03
CA ALA A 96 19.23 -14.98 -8.57
C ALA A 96 18.77 -16.29 -7.93
N ARG A 97 17.70 -16.90 -8.45
CA ARG A 97 17.22 -18.21 -8.02
C ARG A 97 18.26 -19.30 -8.29
N ALA A 98 18.84 -19.33 -9.49
CA ALA A 98 19.89 -20.28 -9.85
C ALA A 98 21.11 -20.15 -8.92
N ALA A 99 21.55 -18.91 -8.64
CA ALA A 99 22.64 -18.65 -7.70
C ALA A 99 22.31 -19.14 -6.28
N GLN A 100 21.09 -18.91 -5.79
CA GLN A 100 20.68 -19.40 -4.48
C GLN A 100 20.65 -20.93 -4.39
N LEU A 101 20.15 -21.59 -5.45
CA LEU A 101 20.13 -23.06 -5.52
C LEU A 101 21.56 -23.65 -5.52
N ASP A 102 22.47 -23.07 -6.30
CA ASP A 102 23.90 -23.46 -6.32
C ASP A 102 24.54 -23.29 -4.93
N MET A 103 24.27 -22.14 -4.25
CA MET A 103 24.75 -21.95 -2.87
C MET A 103 24.24 -23.04 -1.92
N ARG A 104 22.98 -23.44 -2.03
CA ARG A 104 22.40 -24.52 -1.21
C ARG A 104 23.00 -25.88 -1.55
N GLU A 105 23.14 -26.20 -2.82
CA GLU A 105 23.71 -27.45 -3.26
C GLU A 105 25.17 -27.58 -2.77
N LYS A 106 25.95 -26.51 -2.85
CA LYS A 106 27.30 -26.46 -2.28
C LYS A 106 27.26 -26.63 -0.76
N ALA A 107 26.35 -25.94 -0.06
CA ALA A 107 26.21 -26.08 1.38
C ALA A 107 25.84 -27.50 1.82
N GLU A 108 24.99 -28.20 1.06
CA GLU A 108 24.59 -29.58 1.34
C GLU A 108 25.77 -30.57 1.28
N LYS A 109 26.80 -30.27 0.49
CA LYS A 109 28.02 -31.10 0.32
C LYS A 109 29.07 -30.80 1.39
N LEU A 110 28.90 -29.79 2.24
CA LEU A 110 29.83 -29.43 3.31
C LEU A 110 29.70 -30.36 4.53
N PRO A 111 30.76 -30.48 5.35
CA PRO A 111 30.68 -31.13 6.66
C PRO A 111 29.57 -30.49 7.53
N PRO A 112 28.97 -31.24 8.49
CA PRO A 112 27.80 -30.80 9.27
C PRO A 112 28.02 -29.48 10.00
N ASP A 113 29.22 -29.18 10.49
CA ASP A 113 29.60 -27.95 11.16
C ASP A 113 29.58 -26.72 10.22
N GLN A 114 29.89 -26.90 8.94
CA GLN A 114 29.94 -25.86 7.93
C GLN A 114 28.63 -25.75 7.12
N LYS A 115 27.87 -26.84 6.99
CA LYS A 115 26.59 -26.90 6.27
C LYS A 115 25.60 -25.83 6.77
N LEU A 116 25.42 -25.70 8.08
CA LEU A 116 24.51 -24.73 8.65
C LEU A 116 24.91 -23.30 8.28
N LYS A 117 26.21 -22.98 8.24
CA LYS A 117 26.70 -21.67 7.82
C LYS A 117 26.38 -21.42 6.36
N GLY A 118 26.66 -22.36 5.46
CA GLY A 118 26.34 -22.22 4.02
C GLY A 118 24.84 -22.04 3.75
N MET A 119 23.97 -22.77 4.46
CA MET A 119 22.52 -22.62 4.36
C MET A 119 22.04 -21.24 4.85
N ARG A 120 22.65 -20.69 5.91
CA ARG A 120 22.38 -19.33 6.38
C ARG A 120 22.80 -18.27 5.35
N GLU A 121 23.95 -18.46 4.69
CA GLU A 121 24.43 -17.56 3.64
C GLU A 121 23.48 -17.52 2.45
N ALA A 122 22.99 -18.67 1.98
CA ALA A 122 21.97 -18.77 0.93
C ALA A 122 20.66 -18.07 1.32
N ARG A 123 20.23 -18.20 2.60
CA ARG A 123 19.07 -17.47 3.11
C ARG A 123 19.31 -15.95 3.18
N GLN A 124 20.48 -15.55 3.67
CA GLN A 124 20.82 -14.12 3.74
C GLN A 124 20.91 -13.46 2.36
N PHE A 125 21.34 -14.21 1.34
CA PHE A 125 21.31 -13.74 -0.04
C PHE A 125 19.88 -13.35 -0.47
N SER A 126 18.90 -14.20 -0.20
CA SER A 126 17.48 -13.89 -0.45
C SER A 126 16.99 -12.65 0.31
N LEU A 127 17.32 -12.57 1.60
CA LEU A 127 16.88 -11.46 2.45
C LEU A 127 17.54 -10.11 2.05
N ARG A 128 18.79 -10.12 1.58
CA ARG A 128 19.44 -8.90 1.06
C ARG A 128 18.72 -8.39 -0.19
N ARG A 129 18.33 -9.26 -1.12
CA ARG A 129 17.54 -8.87 -2.29
C ARG A 129 16.18 -8.31 -1.89
N ALA A 130 15.51 -8.94 -0.93
CA ALA A 130 14.26 -8.42 -0.39
C ALA A 130 14.41 -7.05 0.27
N ALA A 131 15.52 -6.79 0.95
CA ALA A 131 15.81 -5.48 1.53
C ALA A 131 15.97 -4.39 0.47
N GLU A 132 16.60 -4.69 -0.66
CA GLU A 132 16.73 -3.75 -1.79
C GLU A 132 15.37 -3.36 -2.40
N VAL A 133 14.34 -4.20 -2.30
CA VAL A 133 12.96 -3.82 -2.67
C VAL A 133 12.47 -2.68 -1.76
N GLY A 134 12.76 -2.76 -0.45
CA GLY A 134 12.45 -1.69 0.50
C GLY A 134 13.24 -0.40 0.23
N ASP A 135 14.53 -0.52 -0.14
CA ASP A 135 15.38 0.62 -0.51
C ASP A 135 14.80 1.35 -1.73
N ARG A 136 14.43 0.61 -2.77
CA ARG A 136 13.75 1.13 -3.97
C ARG A 136 12.41 1.78 -3.66
N ALA A 137 11.60 1.14 -2.80
CA ALA A 137 10.30 1.67 -2.39
C ALA A 137 10.44 3.02 -1.66
N LEU A 138 11.44 3.18 -0.79
CA LEU A 138 11.71 4.44 -0.10
C LEU A 138 12.11 5.54 -1.09
N TRP A 139 13.03 5.29 -2.02
CA TRP A 139 13.40 6.30 -3.01
C TRP A 139 12.22 6.70 -3.89
N ARG A 140 11.38 5.74 -4.34
CA ARG A 140 10.13 6.05 -5.07
C ARG A 140 9.18 6.88 -4.21
N ALA A 141 8.95 6.49 -2.96
CA ALA A 141 8.06 7.21 -2.07
C ALA A 141 8.49 8.67 -1.84
N VAL A 142 9.81 8.91 -1.73
CA VAL A 142 10.34 10.26 -1.50
C VAL A 142 10.36 11.10 -2.78
N TYR A 143 10.77 10.55 -3.92
CA TYR A 143 11.13 11.32 -5.11
C TYR A 143 10.22 11.13 -6.32
N SER A 144 9.35 10.12 -6.37
CA SER A 144 8.46 9.92 -7.51
C SER A 144 7.40 11.04 -7.60
N PRO A 145 7.13 11.58 -8.80
CA PRO A 145 6.01 12.50 -9.02
C PRO A 145 4.65 11.77 -9.04
N ASN A 146 4.65 10.43 -9.13
CA ASN A 146 3.45 9.59 -9.24
C ASN A 146 3.08 8.99 -7.88
N GLN A 147 2.90 9.87 -6.90
CA GLN A 147 2.76 9.55 -5.49
C GLN A 147 1.59 8.62 -5.17
N LEU A 148 0.43 8.82 -5.81
CA LEU A 148 -0.74 7.96 -5.60
C LEU A 148 -0.47 6.53 -6.08
N ARG A 149 0.23 6.35 -7.22
CA ARG A 149 0.63 5.00 -7.66
C ARG A 149 1.53 4.32 -6.65
N ASP A 150 2.47 5.05 -6.04
CA ASP A 150 3.38 4.48 -5.05
C ASP A 150 2.65 4.14 -3.74
N GLN A 151 1.70 4.98 -3.28
CA GLN A 151 0.80 4.64 -2.17
C GLN A 151 -0.05 3.40 -2.48
N MET A 152 -0.63 3.34 -3.68
CA MET A 152 -1.46 2.19 -4.08
C MET A 152 -0.62 0.93 -4.29
N THR A 153 0.64 1.05 -4.72
CA THR A 153 1.56 -0.09 -4.73
C THR A 153 1.74 -0.64 -3.32
N TRP A 154 1.99 0.21 -2.32
CA TRP A 154 2.08 -0.21 -0.93
C TRP A 154 0.75 -0.80 -0.41
N PHE A 155 -0.38 -0.17 -0.70
CA PHE A 155 -1.70 -0.68 -0.33
C PHE A 155 -1.91 -2.10 -0.83
N TRP A 156 -1.58 -2.39 -2.09
CA TRP A 156 -1.72 -3.71 -2.68
C TRP A 156 -0.64 -4.69 -2.22
N MET A 157 0.60 -4.24 -1.98
CA MET A 157 1.64 -5.07 -1.35
C MET A 157 1.24 -5.51 0.08
N ASN A 158 0.48 -4.67 0.78
CA ASN A 158 -0.08 -5.00 2.09
C ASN A 158 -1.33 -5.88 2.00
N HIS A 159 -2.20 -5.64 1.01
CA HIS A 159 -3.42 -6.42 0.78
C HIS A 159 -3.11 -7.84 0.29
N PHE A 160 -2.20 -7.97 -0.64
CA PHE A 160 -1.65 -9.23 -1.15
C PHE A 160 -0.32 -9.54 -0.47
N ASN A 161 -0.32 -9.54 0.87
CA ASN A 161 0.89 -9.63 1.65
C ASN A 161 1.69 -10.91 1.36
N VAL A 162 3.01 -10.75 1.31
CA VAL A 162 3.99 -11.84 1.22
C VAL A 162 5.10 -11.58 2.23
N ASP A 163 5.30 -12.52 3.17
CA ASP A 163 6.45 -12.48 4.08
C ASP A 163 7.74 -12.94 3.37
N GLN A 164 8.74 -12.06 3.33
CA GLN A 164 10.05 -12.33 2.76
C GLN A 164 10.79 -13.52 3.41
N GLY A 165 10.45 -13.86 4.65
CA GLY A 165 11.07 -14.93 5.42
C GLY A 165 10.50 -16.31 5.13
N LYS A 166 9.35 -16.42 4.46
CA LYS A 166 8.71 -17.70 4.14
C LYS A 166 9.40 -18.38 2.95
N GLY A 167 10.09 -19.47 3.23
CA GLY A 167 10.78 -20.24 2.18
C GLY A 167 11.73 -19.37 1.36
N ASP A 168 11.51 -19.34 0.05
CA ASP A 168 12.31 -18.57 -0.91
C ASP A 168 11.56 -17.34 -1.46
N ALA A 169 10.43 -16.94 -0.88
CA ALA A 169 9.62 -15.85 -1.37
C ALA A 169 10.40 -14.53 -1.53
N GLY A 170 11.38 -14.29 -0.63
CA GLY A 170 12.21 -13.08 -0.65
C GLY A 170 13.00 -12.87 -1.96
N ILE A 171 13.35 -13.94 -2.69
CA ILE A 171 14.03 -13.85 -4.00
C ILE A 171 13.14 -13.15 -5.04
N PHE A 172 11.82 -13.39 -4.97
CA PHE A 172 10.86 -13.01 -5.98
C PHE A 172 10.12 -11.71 -5.68
N LEU A 173 10.42 -11.03 -4.56
CA LEU A 173 9.70 -9.81 -4.16
C LEU A 173 9.92 -8.65 -5.12
N SER A 174 11.09 -8.57 -5.78
CA SER A 174 11.34 -7.52 -6.77
C SER A 174 10.40 -7.66 -7.97
N GLN A 175 10.28 -8.85 -8.52
CA GLN A 175 9.38 -9.14 -9.64
C GLN A 175 7.91 -9.05 -9.19
N TYR A 176 7.61 -9.46 -7.95
CA TYR A 176 6.27 -9.33 -7.38
C TYR A 176 5.79 -7.88 -7.35
N GLU A 177 6.62 -6.96 -6.83
CA GLU A 177 6.29 -5.53 -6.86
C GLU A 177 6.22 -4.99 -8.29
N ASP A 178 7.27 -5.21 -9.10
CA ASP A 178 7.43 -4.51 -10.39
C ASP A 178 6.58 -5.08 -11.53
N ARG A 179 6.18 -6.37 -11.47
CA ARG A 179 5.41 -7.02 -12.54
C ARG A 179 3.99 -7.34 -12.12
N ALA A 180 3.76 -7.75 -10.86
CA ALA A 180 2.41 -8.14 -10.45
C ALA A 180 1.63 -7.01 -9.79
N ILE A 181 2.26 -6.17 -8.97
CA ILE A 181 1.54 -5.18 -8.15
C ILE A 181 1.55 -3.79 -8.80
N ARG A 182 2.74 -3.20 -8.96
CA ARG A 182 2.87 -1.78 -9.35
C ARG A 182 2.25 -1.42 -10.69
N PRO A 183 2.38 -2.21 -11.77
CA PRO A 183 1.77 -1.91 -13.06
C PRO A 183 0.23 -1.89 -13.01
N HIS A 184 -0.35 -2.65 -12.11
CA HIS A 184 -1.80 -2.82 -11.97
C HIS A 184 -2.41 -2.01 -10.80
N ALA A 185 -1.58 -1.26 -10.05
CA ALA A 185 -2.01 -0.61 -8.80
C ALA A 185 -3.18 0.38 -8.96
N LEU A 186 -3.36 0.96 -10.15
CA LEU A 186 -4.46 1.85 -10.54
C LEU A 186 -5.24 1.35 -11.77
N GLY A 187 -5.01 0.10 -12.17
CA GLY A 187 -5.63 -0.55 -13.34
C GLY A 187 -6.90 -1.32 -12.99
N LYS A 188 -7.14 -2.41 -13.73
CA LYS A 188 -8.24 -3.33 -13.47
C LYS A 188 -7.88 -4.31 -12.35
N PHE A 189 -8.77 -4.47 -11.39
CA PHE A 189 -8.54 -5.40 -10.27
C PHE A 189 -8.37 -6.85 -10.74
N ARG A 190 -9.10 -7.27 -11.79
CA ARG A 190 -8.92 -8.60 -12.37
C ARG A 190 -7.48 -8.83 -12.83
N ASP A 191 -6.87 -7.85 -13.49
CA ASP A 191 -5.51 -7.99 -14.02
C ASP A 191 -4.49 -8.04 -12.85
N LEU A 192 -4.70 -7.23 -11.80
CA LEU A 192 -3.92 -7.29 -10.57
C LEU A 192 -4.05 -8.66 -9.89
N LEU A 193 -5.27 -9.18 -9.74
CA LEU A 193 -5.55 -10.48 -9.15
C LEU A 193 -4.87 -11.60 -9.93
N SER A 194 -5.05 -11.63 -11.26
CA SER A 194 -4.43 -12.65 -12.13
C SER A 194 -2.90 -12.61 -12.07
N ALA A 195 -2.30 -11.41 -12.03
CA ALA A 195 -0.87 -11.25 -11.90
C ALA A 195 -0.34 -11.76 -10.54
N THR A 196 -1.06 -11.49 -9.44
CA THR A 196 -0.69 -12.01 -8.11
C THR A 196 -0.86 -13.52 -8.01
N MET A 197 -1.90 -14.09 -8.63
CA MET A 197 -2.13 -15.54 -8.66
C MET A 197 -0.99 -16.30 -9.36
N ARG A 198 -0.33 -15.71 -10.34
CA ARG A 198 0.79 -16.29 -11.08
C ARG A 198 2.16 -15.93 -10.51
N ALA A 199 2.21 -15.05 -9.50
CA ALA A 199 3.47 -14.57 -8.95
C ALA A 199 4.18 -15.65 -8.11
N PRO A 200 5.45 -16.01 -8.42
CA PRO A 200 6.22 -17.01 -7.65
C PRO A 200 6.27 -16.72 -6.15
N ALA A 201 6.40 -15.46 -5.75
CA ALA A 201 6.42 -15.06 -4.34
C ALA A 201 5.14 -15.49 -3.60
N MET A 202 3.96 -15.23 -4.18
CA MET A 202 2.66 -15.60 -3.61
C MET A 202 2.45 -17.12 -3.58
N LEU A 203 2.80 -17.81 -4.67
CA LEU A 203 2.67 -19.26 -4.77
C LEU A 203 3.52 -20.02 -3.72
N ILE A 204 4.70 -19.46 -3.37
CA ILE A 204 5.53 -19.98 -2.28
C ILE A 204 4.92 -19.64 -0.93
N TYR A 205 4.54 -18.39 -0.75
CA TYR A 205 4.07 -17.88 0.55
C TYR A 205 2.83 -18.61 1.03
N LEU A 206 1.87 -18.90 0.14
CA LEU A 206 0.63 -19.61 0.46
C LEU A 206 0.66 -21.10 0.10
N ASP A 207 1.87 -21.68 -0.06
CA ASP A 207 2.13 -23.12 -0.23
C ASP A 207 1.45 -23.76 -1.47
N ASN A 208 1.03 -22.97 -2.48
CA ASN A 208 0.40 -23.51 -3.68
C ASN A 208 1.35 -24.36 -4.54
N THR A 209 2.65 -24.17 -4.42
CA THR A 209 3.66 -25.02 -5.07
C THR A 209 3.54 -26.51 -4.70
N ARG A 210 2.86 -26.82 -3.59
CA ARG A 210 2.58 -28.19 -3.12
C ARG A 210 1.22 -28.68 -3.58
N ASN A 211 0.35 -27.83 -4.12
CA ASN A 211 -1.00 -28.14 -4.55
C ASN A 211 -0.99 -28.96 -5.86
N ALA A 212 -1.62 -30.14 -5.88
CA ALA A 212 -1.66 -31.02 -7.04
C ALA A 212 -2.91 -31.90 -7.03
N ALA A 213 -3.29 -32.41 -8.20
CA ALA A 213 -4.35 -33.41 -8.34
C ALA A 213 -4.09 -34.59 -7.41
N GLY A 214 -5.12 -35.01 -6.66
CA GLY A 214 -5.02 -36.07 -5.64
C GLY A 214 -4.30 -35.67 -4.35
N ARG A 215 -3.76 -34.44 -4.27
CA ARG A 215 -3.10 -33.89 -3.08
C ARG A 215 -3.39 -32.39 -2.97
N ILE A 216 -4.66 -32.09 -2.74
CA ILE A 216 -5.16 -30.72 -2.71
C ILE A 216 -4.63 -29.99 -1.49
N ASN A 217 -4.20 -28.72 -1.69
CA ASN A 217 -3.84 -27.77 -0.64
C ASN A 217 -4.77 -26.57 -0.74
N GLU A 218 -5.63 -26.37 0.25
CA GLU A 218 -6.65 -25.32 0.26
C GLU A 218 -6.12 -23.95 0.73
N ASN A 219 -4.89 -23.88 1.26
CA ASN A 219 -4.40 -22.66 1.92
C ASN A 219 -4.53 -21.43 1.01
N TYR A 220 -3.97 -21.49 -0.19
CA TYR A 220 -4.05 -20.36 -1.12
C TYR A 220 -5.48 -20.05 -1.56
N ALA A 221 -6.28 -21.06 -1.86
CA ALA A 221 -7.66 -20.85 -2.28
C ALA A 221 -8.49 -20.15 -1.18
N ARG A 222 -8.29 -20.51 0.07
CA ARG A 222 -8.97 -19.91 1.23
C ARG A 222 -8.59 -18.44 1.37
N GLU A 223 -7.29 -18.13 1.41
CA GLU A 223 -6.80 -16.75 1.56
C GLU A 223 -7.21 -15.87 0.37
N LEU A 224 -7.21 -16.43 -0.86
CA LEU A 224 -7.63 -15.74 -2.06
C LEU A 224 -9.10 -15.29 -1.99
N MET A 225 -9.98 -16.13 -1.44
CA MET A 225 -11.41 -15.81 -1.26
C MET A 225 -11.64 -14.91 -0.04
N GLU A 226 -11.02 -15.24 1.07
CA GLU A 226 -11.31 -14.64 2.38
C GLU A 226 -10.65 -13.26 2.56
N LEU A 227 -9.39 -13.12 2.19
CA LEU A 227 -8.62 -11.89 2.42
C LEU A 227 -8.46 -11.04 1.16
N HIS A 228 -8.28 -11.69 0.00
CA HIS A 228 -7.89 -10.99 -1.21
C HIS A 228 -9.06 -10.57 -2.09
N THR A 229 -10.26 -11.21 -1.94
CA THR A 229 -11.42 -10.91 -2.79
C THR A 229 -12.73 -10.74 -2.01
N LEU A 230 -13.46 -11.82 -1.75
CA LEU A 230 -14.84 -11.78 -1.24
C LEU A 230 -14.96 -11.19 0.17
N GLY A 231 -13.94 -11.32 0.98
CA GLY A 231 -13.96 -10.97 2.40
C GLY A 231 -14.53 -12.07 3.28
N VAL A 232 -14.28 -11.99 4.58
CA VAL A 232 -14.88 -12.88 5.58
C VAL A 232 -16.40 -12.77 5.49
N GLY A 233 -17.09 -13.91 5.35
CA GLY A 233 -18.54 -13.91 5.19
C GLY A 233 -19.05 -13.46 3.81
N GLY A 234 -18.18 -13.47 2.78
CA GLY A 234 -18.51 -13.07 1.40
C GLY A 234 -19.46 -14.00 0.62
N GLY A 235 -20.13 -14.93 1.30
CA GLY A 235 -21.19 -15.79 0.72
C GLY A 235 -20.67 -17.06 0.03
N TYR A 236 -19.39 -17.39 0.17
CA TYR A 236 -18.80 -18.63 -0.33
C TYR A 236 -18.90 -19.78 0.70
N THR A 237 -18.78 -20.99 0.21
CA THR A 237 -18.86 -22.22 1.00
C THR A 237 -17.50 -22.92 1.09
N GLN A 238 -17.35 -23.89 1.99
CA GLN A 238 -16.16 -24.76 2.03
C GLN A 238 -15.98 -25.52 0.71
N ALA A 239 -17.08 -25.90 0.03
CA ALA A 239 -17.00 -26.54 -1.27
C ALA A 239 -16.39 -25.59 -2.34
N ASP A 240 -16.72 -24.29 -2.32
CA ASP A 240 -16.11 -23.32 -3.22
C ASP A 240 -14.60 -23.19 -2.96
N VAL A 241 -14.15 -23.24 -1.72
CA VAL A 241 -12.70 -23.26 -1.37
C VAL A 241 -12.01 -24.48 -1.97
N GLN A 242 -12.64 -25.66 -1.86
CA GLN A 242 -12.09 -26.90 -2.42
C GLN A 242 -12.05 -26.86 -3.94
N GLU A 243 -13.10 -26.35 -4.60
CA GLU A 243 -13.15 -26.22 -6.06
C GLU A 243 -12.10 -25.22 -6.54
N LEU A 244 -11.92 -24.08 -5.86
CA LEU A 244 -10.85 -23.14 -6.20
C LEU A 244 -9.46 -23.77 -5.99
N ALA A 245 -9.27 -24.55 -4.92
CA ALA A 245 -8.00 -25.27 -4.72
C ALA A 245 -7.73 -26.28 -5.84
N ARG A 246 -8.75 -26.96 -6.37
CA ARG A 246 -8.64 -27.84 -7.56
C ARG A 246 -8.27 -27.04 -8.81
N ILE A 247 -8.86 -25.85 -9.03
CA ILE A 247 -8.52 -24.92 -10.11
C ILE A 247 -7.04 -24.52 -10.05
N LEU A 248 -6.53 -24.24 -8.85
CA LEU A 248 -5.16 -23.79 -8.64
C LEU A 248 -4.11 -24.93 -8.68
N THR A 249 -4.53 -26.21 -8.84
CA THR A 249 -3.59 -27.32 -8.95
C THR A 249 -2.69 -27.16 -10.16
N GLY A 250 -1.45 -27.59 -10.04
CA GLY A 250 -0.44 -27.48 -11.12
C GLY A 250 0.21 -26.11 -11.28
N MET A 251 -0.35 -25.05 -10.68
CA MET A 251 0.30 -23.74 -10.62
C MET A 251 1.43 -23.75 -9.57
N GLY A 252 2.64 -23.42 -9.99
CA GLY A 252 3.82 -23.49 -9.17
C GLY A 252 4.98 -22.69 -9.75
N ILE A 253 6.19 -23.10 -9.43
CA ILE A 253 7.44 -22.47 -9.87
C ILE A 253 8.34 -23.47 -10.58
N GLY A 254 8.96 -23.04 -11.67
CA GLY A 254 10.02 -23.75 -12.35
C GLY A 254 11.36 -23.66 -11.58
N GLN A 255 12.23 -24.62 -11.77
CA GLN A 255 13.60 -24.52 -11.28
C GLN A 255 14.44 -23.58 -12.15
N THR A 256 14.15 -23.56 -13.44
CA THR A 256 14.75 -22.70 -14.46
C THR A 256 13.65 -22.05 -15.29
N ALA A 257 14.02 -21.11 -16.18
CA ALA A 257 13.12 -20.53 -17.15
C ALA A 257 12.78 -21.47 -18.32
N GLU A 258 13.42 -22.65 -18.39
CA GLU A 258 13.11 -23.65 -19.40
C GLU A 258 11.94 -24.54 -18.96
N PRO A 259 11.00 -24.86 -19.88
CA PRO A 259 9.90 -25.76 -19.57
C PRO A 259 10.38 -27.14 -19.11
N PRO A 260 9.71 -27.76 -18.13
CA PRO A 260 10.07 -29.09 -17.65
C PRO A 260 9.80 -30.14 -18.73
N LYS A 261 10.60 -31.22 -18.68
CA LYS A 261 10.33 -32.39 -19.51
C LYS A 261 9.06 -33.08 -19.03
N VAL A 262 7.98 -32.96 -19.81
CA VAL A 262 6.70 -33.63 -19.56
C VAL A 262 6.41 -34.66 -20.63
N ARG A 263 5.44 -35.56 -20.40
CA ARG A 263 4.94 -36.51 -21.41
C ARG A 263 4.42 -35.74 -22.63
N ARG A 264 4.46 -36.39 -23.82
CA ARG A 264 4.09 -35.78 -25.08
C ARG A 264 2.68 -35.16 -25.06
N GLU A 265 1.72 -35.79 -24.40
CA GLU A 265 0.33 -35.39 -24.25
C GLU A 265 0.14 -34.08 -23.45
N TRP A 266 1.14 -33.67 -22.65
CA TRP A 266 1.09 -32.47 -21.81
C TRP A 266 1.90 -31.30 -22.37
N ARG A 267 2.70 -31.49 -23.43
CA ARG A 267 3.63 -30.46 -23.91
C ARG A 267 2.97 -29.16 -24.29
N ASP A 268 1.85 -29.25 -25.01
CA ASP A 268 1.11 -28.07 -25.49
C ASP A 268 0.27 -27.40 -24.41
N LYS A 269 0.18 -28.00 -23.23
CA LYS A 269 -0.56 -27.49 -22.06
C LYS A 269 0.35 -26.89 -20.99
N VAL A 270 1.67 -27.05 -21.11
CA VAL A 270 2.62 -26.40 -20.18
C VAL A 270 2.62 -24.92 -20.48
N VAL A 271 2.45 -24.10 -19.42
CA VAL A 271 2.63 -22.65 -19.50
C VAL A 271 3.76 -22.25 -18.58
N GLN A 272 4.75 -21.56 -19.14
CA GLN A 272 5.86 -21.01 -18.39
C GLN A 272 6.10 -19.55 -18.74
N GLU A 273 6.10 -18.70 -17.73
CA GLU A 273 6.34 -17.26 -17.82
C GLU A 273 7.42 -16.89 -16.78
N GLY A 274 8.67 -16.76 -17.22
CA GLY A 274 9.81 -16.69 -16.30
C GLY A 274 9.88 -17.93 -15.41
N LEU A 275 9.76 -17.73 -14.10
CA LEU A 275 9.74 -18.85 -13.14
C LEU A 275 8.33 -19.30 -12.72
N PHE A 276 7.27 -18.61 -13.12
CA PHE A 276 5.93 -19.19 -13.03
C PHE A 276 5.83 -20.40 -13.94
N LEU A 277 5.27 -21.48 -13.41
CA LEU A 277 5.08 -22.73 -14.15
C LEU A 277 3.67 -23.29 -13.87
N PHE A 278 2.89 -23.49 -14.92
CA PHE A 278 1.75 -24.39 -14.87
C PHE A 278 2.17 -25.76 -15.42
N ASN A 279 2.15 -26.76 -14.55
CA ASN A 279 2.47 -28.15 -14.88
C ASN A 279 1.17 -28.97 -15.02
N PRO A 280 0.71 -29.26 -16.24
CA PRO A 280 -0.53 -29.98 -16.50
C PRO A 280 -0.55 -31.39 -15.90
N ALA A 281 0.61 -32.04 -15.74
CA ALA A 281 0.68 -33.36 -15.14
C ALA A 281 0.32 -33.37 -13.62
N ARG A 282 0.23 -32.18 -13.01
CA ARG A 282 -0.18 -31.99 -11.60
C ARG A 282 -1.56 -31.36 -11.47
N HIS A 283 -2.21 -31.02 -12.60
CA HIS A 283 -3.50 -30.35 -12.59
C HIS A 283 -4.66 -31.34 -12.55
N ASP A 284 -5.74 -30.96 -11.86
CA ASP A 284 -7.03 -31.66 -11.85
C ASP A 284 -7.90 -31.18 -13.02
N PHE A 285 -7.99 -31.97 -14.09
CA PHE A 285 -8.79 -31.68 -15.29
C PHE A 285 -10.28 -32.03 -15.17
N GLY A 286 -10.77 -32.46 -14.02
CA GLY A 286 -12.22 -32.63 -13.81
C GLY A 286 -12.96 -31.29 -13.84
N ASP A 287 -14.20 -31.29 -14.28
CA ASP A 287 -15.06 -30.09 -14.19
C ASP A 287 -15.18 -29.63 -12.72
N LYS A 288 -15.30 -28.33 -12.53
CA LYS A 288 -15.47 -27.69 -11.22
C LYS A 288 -16.80 -26.92 -11.17
N LYS A 289 -17.36 -26.81 -9.97
CA LYS A 289 -18.49 -25.92 -9.71
C LYS A 289 -18.05 -24.84 -8.71
N PHE A 290 -17.73 -23.65 -9.19
CA PHE A 290 -17.17 -22.58 -8.39
C PHE A 290 -18.11 -21.37 -8.35
N LEU A 291 -18.50 -20.92 -7.16
CA LEU A 291 -19.45 -19.82 -6.93
C LEU A 291 -20.75 -19.98 -7.74
N GLY A 292 -21.26 -21.20 -7.85
CA GLY A 292 -22.46 -21.52 -8.62
C GLY A 292 -22.25 -21.71 -10.13
N HIS A 293 -21.07 -21.39 -10.68
CA HIS A 293 -20.73 -21.52 -12.10
C HIS A 293 -19.99 -22.83 -12.38
N ARG A 294 -20.28 -23.45 -13.56
CA ARG A 294 -19.51 -24.59 -14.04
C ARG A 294 -18.28 -24.07 -14.79
N ILE A 295 -17.10 -24.51 -14.39
CA ILE A 295 -15.82 -24.30 -15.05
C ILE A 295 -15.38 -25.64 -15.64
N ALA A 296 -15.21 -25.69 -16.96
CA ALA A 296 -14.75 -26.90 -17.64
C ALA A 296 -13.27 -27.15 -17.36
N GLY A 297 -12.86 -28.41 -17.28
CA GLY A 297 -11.46 -28.82 -17.07
C GLY A 297 -10.56 -28.47 -18.24
N SER A 298 -10.15 -27.21 -18.37
CA SER A 298 -9.38 -26.64 -19.48
C SER A 298 -7.90 -26.40 -19.17
N GLY A 299 -7.50 -26.48 -17.91
CA GLY A 299 -6.14 -26.22 -17.45
C GLY A 299 -5.96 -24.79 -16.91
N ILE A 300 -4.90 -24.09 -17.31
CA ILE A 300 -4.55 -22.76 -16.72
C ILE A 300 -5.67 -21.73 -16.94
N GLN A 301 -6.48 -21.85 -17.97
CA GLN A 301 -7.61 -20.97 -18.28
C GLN A 301 -8.66 -20.96 -17.16
N GLU A 302 -8.78 -22.05 -16.42
CA GLU A 302 -9.67 -22.15 -15.26
C GLU A 302 -9.33 -21.11 -14.18
N ALA A 303 -8.04 -20.82 -14.01
CA ALA A 303 -7.59 -19.78 -13.06
C ALA A 303 -8.01 -18.38 -13.54
N ASP A 304 -7.98 -18.12 -14.85
CA ASP A 304 -8.44 -16.84 -15.43
C ASP A 304 -9.95 -16.68 -15.30
N GLU A 305 -10.74 -17.77 -15.51
CA GLU A 305 -12.18 -17.78 -15.28
C GLU A 305 -12.51 -17.54 -13.79
N ALA A 306 -11.81 -18.20 -12.90
CA ALA A 306 -11.99 -18.00 -11.44
C ALA A 306 -11.66 -16.56 -11.05
N ALA A 307 -10.56 -15.97 -11.54
CA ALA A 307 -10.21 -14.57 -11.30
C ALA A 307 -11.29 -13.61 -11.83
N ALA A 308 -11.88 -13.91 -12.99
CA ALA A 308 -12.97 -13.11 -13.55
C ALA A 308 -14.24 -13.19 -12.69
N LEU A 309 -14.62 -14.37 -12.19
CA LEU A 309 -15.77 -14.55 -11.29
C LEU A 309 -15.55 -13.81 -9.96
N LEU A 310 -14.38 -13.97 -9.36
CA LEU A 310 -14.03 -13.31 -8.10
C LEU A 310 -14.04 -11.79 -8.24
N SER A 311 -13.44 -11.24 -9.30
CA SER A 311 -13.33 -9.78 -9.49
C SER A 311 -14.67 -9.11 -9.81
N ARG A 312 -15.65 -9.82 -10.37
CA ARG A 312 -17.01 -9.31 -10.66
C ARG A 312 -18.01 -9.54 -9.54
N SER A 313 -17.60 -10.19 -8.45
CA SER A 313 -18.48 -10.45 -7.31
C SER A 313 -18.86 -9.13 -6.59
N PRO A 314 -20.15 -8.91 -6.28
CA PRO A 314 -20.57 -7.80 -5.43
C PRO A 314 -19.90 -7.80 -4.05
N ALA A 315 -19.60 -8.98 -3.50
CA ALA A 315 -18.87 -9.11 -2.24
C ALA A 315 -17.44 -8.56 -2.35
N THR A 316 -16.72 -8.88 -3.43
CA THR A 316 -15.39 -8.34 -3.72
C THR A 316 -15.45 -6.83 -3.89
N ALA A 317 -16.39 -6.31 -4.67
CA ALA A 317 -16.55 -4.87 -4.87
C ALA A 317 -16.75 -4.13 -3.53
N ARG A 318 -17.62 -4.66 -2.65
CA ARG A 318 -17.87 -4.08 -1.34
C ARG A 318 -16.66 -4.20 -0.41
N HIS A 319 -16.01 -5.34 -0.37
CA HIS A 319 -14.83 -5.58 0.47
C HIS A 319 -13.69 -4.62 0.11
N LEU A 320 -13.34 -4.53 -1.17
CA LEU A 320 -12.25 -3.67 -1.65
C LEU A 320 -12.60 -2.18 -1.51
N SER A 321 -13.83 -1.79 -1.86
CA SER A 321 -14.29 -0.41 -1.66
C SER A 321 -14.24 0.00 -0.19
N GLY A 322 -14.59 -0.89 0.73
CA GLY A 322 -14.47 -0.68 2.16
C GLY A 322 -13.03 -0.45 2.60
N LYS A 323 -12.10 -1.33 2.17
CA LYS A 323 -10.67 -1.19 2.48
C LYS A 323 -10.08 0.12 1.91
N LEU A 324 -10.41 0.49 0.67
CA LEU A 324 -9.97 1.73 0.05
C LEU A 324 -10.56 2.96 0.79
N ALA A 325 -11.83 2.90 1.17
CA ALA A 325 -12.45 3.98 1.93
C ALA A 325 -11.77 4.16 3.30
N VAL A 326 -11.52 3.07 4.05
CA VAL A 326 -10.75 3.13 5.31
C VAL A 326 -9.37 3.75 5.09
N TYR A 327 -8.65 3.31 4.07
CA TYR A 327 -7.31 3.80 3.78
C TYR A 327 -7.28 5.31 3.53
N PHE A 328 -8.23 5.86 2.79
CA PHE A 328 -8.24 7.27 2.41
C PHE A 328 -9.12 8.18 3.28
N THR A 329 -10.08 7.66 4.06
CA THR A 329 -10.94 8.52 4.90
C THR A 329 -10.82 8.23 6.39
N GLY A 330 -10.10 7.17 6.77
CA GLY A 330 -9.94 6.72 8.15
C GLY A 330 -10.99 5.70 8.58
N ASP A 331 -10.95 5.34 9.86
CA ASP A 331 -11.80 4.32 10.45
C ASP A 331 -13.30 4.65 10.27
N ALA A 332 -14.10 3.62 10.05
CA ALA A 332 -15.56 3.70 9.92
C ALA A 332 -16.08 4.64 8.80
N PRO A 333 -15.70 4.42 7.53
CA PRO A 333 -16.29 5.18 6.43
C PRO A 333 -17.80 4.94 6.35
N PRO A 334 -18.61 5.95 5.95
CA PRO A 334 -20.04 5.77 5.80
C PRO A 334 -20.40 4.67 4.80
N ALA A 335 -21.39 3.84 5.14
CA ALA A 335 -21.82 2.75 4.26
C ALA A 335 -22.24 3.24 2.86
N SER A 336 -22.89 4.42 2.80
CA SER A 336 -23.30 5.07 1.54
C SER A 336 -22.13 5.35 0.60
N LEU A 337 -20.96 5.72 1.13
CA LEU A 337 -19.74 5.92 0.33
C LEU A 337 -19.24 4.59 -0.22
N VAL A 338 -19.15 3.57 0.64
CA VAL A 338 -18.73 2.22 0.24
C VAL A 338 -19.65 1.65 -0.84
N ASP A 339 -20.97 1.86 -0.71
CA ASP A 339 -21.97 1.43 -1.70
C ASP A 339 -21.77 2.12 -3.06
N LYS A 340 -21.57 3.45 -3.09
CA LYS A 340 -21.27 4.20 -4.33
C LYS A 340 -19.97 3.71 -4.99
N MET A 341 -18.92 3.53 -4.20
CA MET A 341 -17.64 3.01 -4.70
C MET A 341 -17.80 1.59 -5.26
N SER A 342 -18.55 0.72 -4.58
CA SER A 342 -18.83 -0.65 -5.04
C SER A 342 -19.62 -0.69 -6.34
N GLN A 343 -20.60 0.21 -6.51
CA GLN A 343 -21.35 0.36 -7.76
C GLN A 343 -20.43 0.80 -8.90
N THR A 344 -19.53 1.78 -8.66
CA THR A 344 -18.54 2.19 -9.66
C THR A 344 -17.60 1.04 -10.02
N PHE A 345 -17.11 0.32 -9.02
CA PHE A 345 -16.23 -0.83 -9.23
C PHE A 345 -16.88 -1.87 -10.17
N LEU A 346 -18.13 -2.25 -9.90
CA LEU A 346 -18.85 -3.20 -10.73
C LEU A 346 -19.15 -2.65 -12.14
N ALA A 347 -19.61 -1.40 -12.25
CA ALA A 347 -19.97 -0.77 -13.51
C ALA A 347 -18.75 -0.58 -14.44
N THR A 348 -17.55 -0.49 -13.86
CA THR A 348 -16.30 -0.28 -14.61
C THR A 348 -15.43 -1.53 -14.73
N ASP A 349 -15.98 -2.72 -14.46
CA ASP A 349 -15.26 -4.00 -14.47
C ASP A 349 -13.98 -3.94 -13.63
N GLY A 350 -14.12 -3.47 -12.39
CA GLY A 350 -13.06 -3.43 -11.39
C GLY A 350 -11.98 -2.35 -11.60
N ASP A 351 -12.32 -1.22 -12.23
CA ASP A 351 -11.36 -0.12 -12.43
C ASP A 351 -11.05 0.59 -11.10
N ILE A 352 -9.81 0.43 -10.63
CA ILE A 352 -9.34 0.95 -9.34
C ILE A 352 -9.28 2.48 -9.39
N ALA A 353 -8.77 3.07 -10.46
CA ALA A 353 -8.69 4.53 -10.60
C ALA A 353 -10.08 5.18 -10.64
N ALA A 354 -11.04 4.58 -11.35
CA ALA A 354 -12.43 5.06 -11.38
C ALA A 354 -13.09 4.95 -9.98
N THR A 355 -12.83 3.86 -9.26
CA THR A 355 -13.34 3.66 -7.89
C THR A 355 -12.75 4.69 -6.93
N LEU A 356 -11.45 4.98 -7.03
CA LEU A 356 -10.79 6.05 -6.26
C LEU A 356 -11.29 7.44 -6.66
N LYS A 357 -11.59 7.68 -7.94
CA LYS A 357 -12.19 8.94 -8.37
C LYS A 357 -13.55 9.17 -7.71
N THR A 358 -14.40 8.14 -7.63
CA THR A 358 -15.68 8.22 -6.90
C THR A 358 -15.46 8.57 -5.44
N LEU A 359 -14.44 8.02 -4.79
CA LEU A 359 -14.07 8.39 -3.43
C LEU A 359 -13.63 9.86 -3.35
N PHE A 360 -12.68 10.30 -4.17
CA PHE A 360 -12.09 11.64 -4.09
C PHE A 360 -13.09 12.76 -4.42
N ASP A 361 -14.07 12.47 -5.27
CA ASP A 361 -15.16 13.42 -5.62
C ASP A 361 -16.26 13.48 -4.55
N SER A 362 -16.20 12.63 -3.51
CA SER A 362 -17.28 12.52 -2.53
C SER A 362 -17.21 13.61 -1.45
N PRO A 363 -18.36 14.07 -0.94
CA PRO A 363 -18.40 14.99 0.20
C PRO A 363 -17.83 14.36 1.48
N GLU A 364 -17.91 13.05 1.60
CA GLU A 364 -17.35 12.30 2.71
C GLU A 364 -15.81 12.37 2.73
N PHE A 365 -15.17 12.28 1.57
CA PHE A 365 -13.74 12.50 1.43
C PHE A 365 -13.36 13.95 1.78
N ALA A 366 -14.08 14.93 1.23
CA ALA A 366 -13.84 16.34 1.55
C ALA A 366 -13.99 16.64 3.05
N ALA A 367 -14.97 16.02 3.72
CA ALA A 367 -15.14 16.12 5.16
C ALA A 367 -13.98 15.45 5.93
N SER A 368 -13.46 14.31 5.44
CA SER A 368 -12.35 13.60 6.05
C SER A 368 -11.03 14.37 6.02
N LEU A 369 -10.84 15.25 5.03
CA LEU A 369 -9.63 16.10 4.94
C LEU A 369 -9.49 17.02 6.16
N ARG A 370 -10.60 17.53 6.71
CA ARG A 370 -10.59 18.36 7.93
C ARG A 370 -10.25 17.58 9.20
N LYS A 371 -10.64 16.31 9.26
CA LYS A 371 -10.41 15.42 10.41
C LYS A 371 -8.97 14.89 10.47
N GLY A 372 -8.37 14.72 9.30
CA GLY A 372 -7.12 14.00 9.12
C GLY A 372 -7.27 12.50 9.40
N VAL A 373 -6.46 11.69 8.75
CA VAL A 373 -6.31 10.24 8.99
C VAL A 373 -5.00 10.01 9.72
N PHE A 374 -5.01 9.20 10.77
CA PHE A 374 -3.79 8.90 11.51
C PHE A 374 -2.80 8.15 10.62
N LYS A 375 -1.55 8.59 10.61
CA LYS A 375 -0.48 7.97 9.81
C LYS A 375 -0.04 6.66 10.45
N ASP A 376 -0.08 5.56 9.72
CA ASP A 376 0.66 4.37 10.06
C ASP A 376 2.19 4.64 10.01
N PRO A 377 3.05 3.72 10.48
CA PRO A 377 4.49 3.94 10.45
C PRO A 377 5.08 4.23 9.08
N VAL A 378 4.59 3.58 8.00
CA VAL A 378 5.10 3.82 6.64
C VAL A 378 4.78 5.25 6.19
N HIS A 379 3.53 5.70 6.35
CA HIS A 379 3.15 7.07 6.07
C HIS A 379 3.93 8.08 6.93
N TYR A 380 4.13 7.76 8.20
CA TYR A 380 4.85 8.63 9.12
C TYR A 380 6.30 8.82 8.68
N VAL A 381 7.04 7.74 8.46
CA VAL A 381 8.45 7.80 8.07
C VAL A 381 8.62 8.47 6.71
N TYR A 382 7.83 8.06 5.72
CA TYR A 382 7.97 8.61 4.37
C TYR A 382 7.57 10.09 4.30
N SER A 383 6.51 10.51 4.98
CA SER A 383 6.14 11.93 5.03
C SER A 383 7.17 12.78 5.76
N SER A 384 7.78 12.24 6.82
CA SER A 384 8.85 12.93 7.54
C SER A 384 10.09 13.14 6.67
N LEU A 385 10.51 12.11 5.93
CA LEU A 385 11.65 12.19 5.01
C LEU A 385 11.37 13.13 3.83
N ARG A 386 10.19 13.03 3.24
CA ARG A 386 9.78 13.93 2.13
C ARG A 386 9.83 15.39 2.56
N LEU A 387 9.27 15.71 3.72
CA LEU A 387 9.23 17.07 4.20
C LEU A 387 10.60 17.57 4.62
N ALA A 388 11.39 16.75 5.32
CA ALA A 388 12.69 17.14 5.84
C ALA A 388 13.73 17.38 4.74
N TYR A 389 13.63 16.61 3.66
CA TYR A 389 14.63 16.65 2.57
C TYR A 389 14.07 17.16 1.24
N ASP A 390 12.92 17.89 1.26
CA ASP A 390 12.36 18.55 0.08
C ASP A 390 13.35 19.62 -0.45
N GLY A 391 13.65 19.55 -1.75
CA GLY A 391 14.62 20.47 -2.39
C GLY A 391 16.09 20.24 -2.04
N MET A 392 16.42 19.18 -1.28
CA MET A 392 17.79 18.79 -0.96
C MET A 392 18.33 17.76 -1.98
N PRO A 393 19.66 17.54 -2.04
CA PRO A 393 20.23 16.43 -2.80
C PRO A 393 19.54 15.09 -2.44
N PRO A 394 19.47 14.14 -3.36
CA PRO A 394 18.83 12.85 -3.09
C PRO A 394 19.49 12.07 -1.95
N ILE A 395 18.66 11.41 -1.14
CA ILE A 395 19.09 10.46 -0.10
C ILE A 395 19.97 9.38 -0.75
N VAL A 396 21.15 9.18 -0.19
CA VAL A 396 22.13 8.19 -0.64
C VAL A 396 21.84 6.82 -0.01
N ASN A 397 21.61 6.81 1.31
CA ASN A 397 21.39 5.60 2.11
C ASN A 397 19.93 5.51 2.59
N PRO A 398 19.09 4.62 2.04
CA PRO A 398 17.70 4.43 2.44
C PRO A 398 17.54 3.53 3.68
N ARG A 399 18.58 2.77 4.07
CA ARG A 399 18.50 1.77 5.15
C ARG A 399 18.08 2.31 6.52
N PRO A 400 18.45 3.54 6.93
CA PRO A 400 17.92 4.11 8.16
C PRO A 400 16.40 4.22 8.15
N GLY A 401 15.78 4.50 7.00
CA GLY A 401 14.32 4.49 6.86
C GLY A 401 13.72 3.10 7.11
N ALA A 402 14.32 2.04 6.55
CA ALA A 402 13.89 0.66 6.81
C ALA A 402 14.05 0.28 8.30
N ALA A 403 15.13 0.71 8.96
CA ALA A 403 15.33 0.51 10.39
C ALA A 403 14.26 1.22 11.23
N MET A 404 13.85 2.44 10.85
CA MET A 404 12.78 3.19 11.51
C MET A 404 11.43 2.48 11.36
N LEU A 405 11.11 1.96 10.16
CA LEU A 405 9.90 1.16 9.96
C LEU A 405 9.88 -0.08 10.85
N LYS A 406 11.02 -0.74 11.01
CA LYS A 406 11.16 -1.88 11.92
C LYS A 406 11.00 -1.48 13.39
N GLN A 407 11.59 -0.36 13.79
CA GLN A 407 11.44 0.20 15.15
C GLN A 407 9.98 0.53 15.47
N LEU A 408 9.23 1.02 14.47
CA LEU A 408 7.81 1.35 14.60
C LEU A 408 6.87 0.14 14.36
N GLY A 409 7.41 -1.08 14.15
CA GLY A 409 6.63 -2.31 14.06
C GLY A 409 5.97 -2.58 12.69
N GLN A 410 6.34 -1.82 11.64
CA GLN A 410 5.80 -2.01 10.28
C GLN A 410 6.92 -2.13 9.22
N PRO A 411 7.88 -3.08 9.39
CA PRO A 411 8.89 -3.31 8.36
C PRO A 411 8.24 -3.87 7.07
N LEU A 412 8.69 -3.39 5.91
CA LEU A 412 8.14 -3.82 4.62
C LEU A 412 8.37 -5.32 4.39
N ASN A 413 7.37 -6.01 3.85
CA ASN A 413 7.43 -7.43 3.46
C ASN A 413 7.82 -8.39 4.59
N GLN A 414 7.55 -8.04 5.86
CA GLN A 414 7.85 -8.87 7.03
C GLN A 414 6.63 -9.17 7.91
N ARG A 415 5.43 -8.90 7.43
CA ARG A 415 4.20 -9.34 8.09
C ARG A 415 4.03 -10.84 7.88
N LEU A 416 3.99 -11.59 8.98
CA LEU A 416 3.98 -13.06 8.94
C LEU A 416 2.66 -13.65 8.46
N THR A 417 1.56 -12.94 8.69
CA THR A 417 0.20 -13.40 8.36
C THR A 417 -0.32 -12.78 7.06
N PRO A 418 -1.15 -13.48 6.28
CA PRO A 418 -1.57 -13.05 4.94
C PRO A 418 -2.54 -11.86 4.94
N ASP A 419 -3.13 -11.50 6.07
CA ASP A 419 -4.03 -10.35 6.24
C ASP A 419 -3.35 -8.97 6.05
N GLY A 420 -2.01 -8.93 6.08
CA GLY A 420 -1.24 -7.69 6.03
C GLY A 420 -1.22 -6.90 7.34
N TYR A 421 -0.62 -5.72 7.31
CA TYR A 421 -0.63 -4.81 8.46
C TYR A 421 -1.99 -4.13 8.62
N PRO A 422 -2.45 -3.91 9.86
CA PRO A 422 -3.70 -3.22 10.12
C PRO A 422 -3.67 -1.76 9.63
N MET A 423 -4.83 -1.25 9.23
CA MET A 423 -4.98 0.12 8.72
C MET A 423 -5.68 1.06 9.73
N ASN A 424 -6.16 0.54 10.86
CA ASN A 424 -6.90 1.31 11.85
C ASN A 424 -5.98 2.14 12.76
N GLN A 425 -6.46 3.31 13.18
CA GLN A 425 -5.70 4.19 14.08
C GLN A 425 -5.34 3.49 15.40
N SER A 426 -6.25 2.70 15.98
CA SER A 426 -6.04 2.00 17.27
C SER A 426 -4.77 1.15 17.31
N ASP A 427 -4.37 0.58 16.19
CA ASP A 427 -3.21 -0.30 16.11
C ASP A 427 -1.88 0.47 16.17
N TRP A 428 -1.90 1.78 15.87
CA TRP A 428 -0.71 2.61 15.69
C TRP A 428 -0.63 3.83 16.64
N ALA A 429 -1.65 4.06 17.49
CA ALA A 429 -1.74 5.25 18.33
C ALA A 429 -1.36 5.00 19.81
N GLY A 430 -0.79 3.84 20.15
CA GLY A 430 -0.37 3.52 21.51
C GLY A 430 0.78 4.39 22.02
N SER A 431 0.92 4.53 23.35
CA SER A 431 1.96 5.36 23.98
C SER A 431 3.39 4.97 23.60
N GLY A 432 3.68 3.67 23.48
CA GLY A 432 4.98 3.18 23.01
C GLY A 432 5.29 3.62 21.57
N GLN A 433 4.27 3.66 20.70
CA GLN A 433 4.41 4.20 19.36
C GLN A 433 4.75 5.68 19.37
N MET A 434 4.14 6.48 20.26
CA MET A 434 4.42 7.93 20.32
C MET A 434 5.86 8.19 20.76
N SER A 435 6.37 7.45 21.74
CA SER A 435 7.78 7.54 22.16
C SER A 435 8.75 7.16 21.03
N ALA A 436 8.50 6.05 20.35
CA ALA A 436 9.32 5.61 19.22
C ALA A 436 9.29 6.62 18.05
N ARG A 437 8.13 7.23 17.76
CA ARG A 437 8.00 8.28 16.73
C ARG A 437 8.79 9.53 17.09
N PHE A 438 8.84 9.91 18.36
CA PHE A 438 9.66 11.03 18.83
C PHE A 438 11.16 10.77 18.57
N GLU A 439 11.64 9.56 18.84
CA GLU A 439 13.02 9.17 18.54
C GLU A 439 13.30 9.22 17.02
N VAL A 440 12.40 8.67 16.21
CA VAL A 440 12.49 8.72 14.74
C VAL A 440 12.51 10.18 14.25
N ALA A 441 11.61 11.03 14.76
CA ALA A 441 11.60 12.46 14.46
C ALA A 441 12.94 13.13 14.78
N SER A 442 13.53 12.85 15.94
CA SER A 442 14.81 13.40 16.34
C SER A 442 15.98 12.99 15.44
N VAL A 443 15.95 11.77 14.89
CA VAL A 443 16.95 11.29 13.94
C VAL A 443 16.77 11.99 12.60
N ILE A 444 15.55 12.04 12.05
CA ILE A 444 15.27 12.70 10.76
C ILE A 444 15.60 14.20 10.81
N ALA A 445 15.23 14.86 11.92
CA ALA A 445 15.44 16.29 12.14
C ALA A 445 16.90 16.70 12.36
N GLY A 446 17.78 15.78 12.80
CA GLY A 446 19.08 16.19 13.28
C GLY A 446 20.26 15.28 12.92
N ALA A 447 20.06 14.26 12.10
CA ALA A 447 21.14 13.34 11.74
C ALA A 447 21.20 13.06 10.23
N PRO A 448 21.35 14.10 9.36
CA PRO A 448 21.39 13.92 7.90
C PRO A 448 22.51 12.97 7.46
N GLN A 449 23.62 12.90 8.18
CA GLN A 449 24.73 11.98 7.90
C GLN A 449 24.28 10.52 7.76
N ARG A 450 23.19 10.10 8.43
CA ARG A 450 22.67 8.75 8.29
C ARG A 450 22.07 8.45 6.91
N PHE A 451 21.59 9.47 6.24
CA PHE A 451 20.92 9.36 4.94
C PHE A 451 21.86 9.73 3.77
N TYR A 452 22.96 10.44 4.04
CA TYR A 452 23.88 10.93 3.02
C TYR A 452 25.25 10.25 3.03
N LYS A 453 25.48 9.30 3.94
CA LYS A 453 26.69 8.49 4.00
C LYS A 453 26.38 7.04 3.69
N GLU A 454 27.15 6.44 2.77
CA GLU A 454 27.06 5.01 2.50
C GLU A 454 27.59 4.19 3.67
N ASP A 455 27.02 2.99 3.87
CA ASP A 455 27.50 2.07 4.90
C ASP A 455 28.93 1.60 4.55
N GLY A 456 29.85 1.83 5.48
CA GLY A 456 31.27 1.44 5.31
C GLY A 456 32.15 2.50 4.64
N ASP A 457 31.61 3.61 4.17
CA ASP A 457 32.41 4.72 3.67
C ASP A 457 32.91 5.58 4.82
N GLY A 458 34.22 5.55 5.07
CA GLY A 458 34.93 6.35 6.07
C GLY A 458 35.26 7.77 5.64
N GLY A 459 35.01 8.14 4.37
CA GLY A 459 35.38 9.41 3.77
C GLY A 459 34.55 10.60 4.28
N PRO A 460 35.05 11.83 4.11
CA PRO A 460 34.26 13.05 4.36
C PRO A 460 33.16 13.14 3.28
N VAL A 461 31.91 13.32 3.75
CA VAL A 461 30.74 13.54 2.90
C VAL A 461 30.25 14.96 3.10
N GLU A 462 30.00 15.69 2.03
CA GLU A 462 29.31 16.97 2.12
C GLU A 462 27.86 16.72 2.54
N LEU A 463 27.52 17.19 3.72
CA LEU A 463 26.19 17.02 4.28
C LEU A 463 25.30 18.21 3.91
N PRO A 464 24.04 17.97 3.53
CA PRO A 464 23.10 19.06 3.39
C PRO A 464 22.89 19.76 4.74
N PRO A 465 22.52 21.05 4.74
CA PRO A 465 22.16 21.75 5.95
C PRO A 465 21.01 21.06 6.68
N LEU A 466 20.89 21.28 7.98
CA LEU A 466 19.69 20.80 8.71
C LEU A 466 18.45 21.45 8.08
N PRO A 467 17.36 20.69 7.91
CA PRO A 467 16.12 21.23 7.39
C PRO A 467 15.60 22.35 8.32
N ASP A 468 14.99 23.37 7.73
CA ASP A 468 14.21 24.38 8.45
C ASP A 468 12.72 24.18 8.11
N LEU A 469 12.10 23.28 8.84
CA LEU A 469 10.71 22.89 8.57
C LEU A 469 9.71 24.00 8.89
N LEU A 470 10.04 24.90 9.78
CA LEU A 470 9.20 26.06 10.08
C LEU A 470 9.20 27.04 8.91
N LYS A 471 10.36 27.41 8.44
CA LYS A 471 10.52 28.30 7.29
C LYS A 471 9.93 27.68 6.01
N ALA A 472 10.16 26.40 5.78
CA ALA A 472 9.60 25.68 4.64
C ALA A 472 8.06 25.69 4.64
N ASN A 473 7.44 25.85 5.80
CA ASN A 473 5.97 25.88 5.97
C ASN A 473 5.36 27.28 6.02
N GLU A 474 6.17 28.32 6.07
CA GLU A 474 5.67 29.69 6.01
C GLU A 474 4.87 29.93 4.72
N GLY A 475 3.62 30.29 4.88
CA GLY A 475 2.71 30.57 3.75
C GLY A 475 2.19 29.35 2.98
N ASN A 476 2.61 28.12 3.28
CA ASN A 476 2.19 26.91 2.57
C ASN A 476 0.93 26.23 3.13
N GLY A 477 0.47 26.62 4.32
CA GLY A 477 -0.72 26.04 4.96
C GLY A 477 -0.52 24.66 5.56
N LEU A 478 0.72 24.11 5.54
CA LEU A 478 1.03 22.77 6.03
C LEU A 478 0.73 22.59 7.53
N TYR A 479 0.83 23.67 8.30
CA TYR A 479 0.57 23.66 9.75
C TYR A 479 -0.24 24.89 10.19
N ALA A 480 -1.16 25.34 9.32
CA ALA A 480 -2.05 26.47 9.63
C ALA A 480 -2.80 26.26 10.96
N ASP A 481 -3.11 25.00 11.26
CA ASP A 481 -3.92 24.57 12.40
C ASP A 481 -3.12 23.96 13.56
N LEU A 482 -1.82 24.29 13.70
CA LEU A 482 -1.04 23.86 14.87
C LEU A 482 -1.75 24.35 16.15
N SER A 483 -1.93 23.43 17.10
CA SER A 483 -2.51 23.75 18.41
C SER A 483 -1.64 24.78 19.17
N PRO A 484 -2.22 25.54 20.09
CA PRO A 484 -1.44 26.42 20.96
C PRO A 484 -0.32 25.70 21.70
N ALA A 485 -0.52 24.43 22.10
CA ALA A 485 0.48 23.61 22.77
C ALA A 485 1.67 23.29 21.84
N THR A 486 1.40 22.86 20.59
CA THR A 486 2.45 22.60 19.62
C THR A 486 3.21 23.88 19.26
N ARG A 487 2.52 25.00 19.04
CA ARG A 487 3.17 26.30 18.80
C ARG A 487 4.08 26.71 19.94
N ALA A 488 3.61 26.58 21.18
CA ALA A 488 4.42 26.89 22.36
C ALA A 488 5.63 25.98 22.48
N ALA A 489 5.49 24.67 22.27
CA ALA A 489 6.61 23.72 22.29
C ALA A 489 7.69 24.07 21.25
N VAL A 490 7.26 24.35 20.00
CA VAL A 490 8.16 24.74 18.92
C VAL A 490 8.84 26.07 19.19
N ALA A 491 8.12 27.07 19.73
CA ALA A 491 8.68 28.37 20.09
C ALA A 491 9.72 28.30 21.25
N GLN A 492 9.57 27.33 22.15
CA GLN A 492 10.50 27.08 23.23
C GLN A 492 11.72 26.22 22.84
N ALA A 493 11.78 25.76 21.59
CA ALA A 493 12.88 24.93 21.12
C ALA A 493 14.21 25.67 21.14
N LYS A 494 15.24 25.05 21.70
CA LYS A 494 16.57 25.65 21.89
C LYS A 494 17.46 25.56 20.63
N SER A 495 17.00 24.88 19.61
CA SER A 495 17.76 24.71 18.36
C SER A 495 16.81 24.36 17.19
N PRO A 496 17.21 24.60 15.93
CA PRO A 496 16.46 24.17 14.76
C PRO A 496 16.13 22.66 14.78
N ARG A 497 17.08 21.83 15.23
CA ARG A 497 16.86 20.39 15.40
C ARG A 497 15.71 20.09 16.34
N SER A 498 15.67 20.72 17.52
CA SER A 498 14.57 20.48 18.48
C SER A 498 13.24 21.01 17.98
N ALA A 499 13.20 22.16 17.28
CA ALA A 499 12.01 22.69 16.66
C ALA A 499 11.44 21.72 15.62
N ASN A 500 12.29 21.23 14.71
CA ASN A 500 11.92 20.22 13.72
C ASN A 500 11.44 18.92 14.37
N THR A 501 12.12 18.47 15.43
CA THR A 501 11.70 17.25 16.17
C THR A 501 10.29 17.42 16.75
N TYR A 502 10.02 18.54 17.42
CA TYR A 502 8.70 18.80 18.01
C TYR A 502 7.61 18.90 16.95
N LEU A 503 7.94 19.47 15.79
CA LEU A 503 7.02 19.55 14.68
C LEU A 503 6.69 18.17 14.11
N LEU A 504 7.71 17.36 13.78
CA LEU A 504 7.52 16.00 13.26
C LEU A 504 6.86 15.06 14.26
N ALA A 505 7.03 15.31 15.56
CA ALA A 505 6.40 14.54 16.64
C ALA A 505 5.04 15.11 17.09
N SER A 506 4.56 16.19 16.47
CA SER A 506 3.30 16.83 16.88
C SER A 506 2.06 15.98 16.52
N PRO A 507 0.97 16.10 17.28
CA PRO A 507 -0.30 15.45 16.97
C PRO A 507 -0.83 15.79 15.57
N GLU A 508 -0.58 17.00 15.10
CA GLU A 508 -1.00 17.50 13.78
C GLU A 508 -0.21 16.79 12.68
N PHE A 509 1.10 16.64 12.85
CA PHE A 509 1.93 15.91 11.89
C PHE A 509 1.63 14.40 11.86
N MET A 510 1.14 13.83 12.97
CA MET A 510 0.72 12.42 13.01
C MET A 510 -0.49 12.12 12.11
N ARG A 511 -1.10 13.13 11.49
CA ARG A 511 -2.27 13.00 10.62
C ARG A 511 -1.95 13.42 9.20
N ARG A 512 -2.69 12.81 8.26
CA ARG A 512 -2.64 13.11 6.82
C ARG A 512 -4.03 13.45 6.29
#